data_324c6ed9b7f1d9b2d54c715932767cee
#
_entry.id   324c6ed9b7f1d9b2d54c715932767cee
#
_cell.length_a   1.000
_cell.length_b   1.000
_cell.length_c   1.000
_cell.angle_alpha   90.00
_cell.angle_beta   90.00
_cell.angle_gamma   90.00
#
_symmetry.space_group_name_H-M   'P 1'
#
loop_
_entity.id
_entity.type
_entity.pdbx_description
1 polymer ?
#
loop_
_entity_poly.entity_id
_entity_poly.type
_entity_poly.pdbx_seq_one_letter_code
_entity_poly.pdbx_strand_id
1 'polypeptide(L)'
;MENNTLSAATTTTVITPDQLLKHWQGHRALTRRMIEVFPEDQLFTFSVGGMRPFSVLVMEFCGMAFPSVYGVVTDEWLGIDVLLKDAGVSVAPTTKAELLQLWDVITEKLNEWWPKIPVEAFQKEITAFGQYEGKSISILFYIFDNEIHHRGQGYVYLRALGIEPPAFWDRDQNL
;
A
#
# COMPACT_ATOMS: atom_id res chain seq x y z
N MET A 1 -19.25 49.89 -19.85
CA MET A 1 -18.13 49.09 -19.33
C MET A 1 -18.74 48.01 -18.48
N GLU A 2 -18.97 46.84 -19.05
CA GLU A 2 -19.52 45.69 -18.33
C GLU A 2 -18.36 44.96 -17.67
N ASN A 3 -18.37 44.96 -16.32
CA ASN A 3 -17.45 44.14 -15.51
C ASN A 3 -17.86 42.69 -15.64
N ASN A 4 -17.19 41.94 -16.50
CA ASN A 4 -17.33 40.49 -16.57
C ASN A 4 -16.50 39.85 -15.41
N THR A 5 -17.10 39.75 -14.24
CA THR A 5 -16.55 38.97 -13.13
C THR A 5 -16.69 37.49 -13.49
N LEU A 6 -15.62 36.91 -14.03
CA LEU A 6 -15.50 35.44 -14.13
C LEU A 6 -15.58 34.87 -12.71
N SER A 7 -16.72 34.26 -12.39
CA SER A 7 -16.89 33.43 -11.20
C SER A 7 -15.88 32.30 -11.29
N ALA A 8 -14.93 32.25 -10.33
CA ALA A 8 -14.03 31.11 -10.19
C ALA A 8 -14.89 29.86 -9.97
N ALA A 9 -14.86 28.94 -10.94
CA ALA A 9 -15.51 27.66 -10.82
C ALA A 9 -14.91 26.95 -9.57
N THR A 10 -15.75 26.74 -8.56
CA THR A 10 -15.39 25.94 -7.39
C THR A 10 -15.21 24.51 -7.90
N THR A 11 -13.97 24.08 -8.09
CA THR A 11 -13.67 22.68 -8.40
C THR A 11 -14.07 21.82 -7.23
N THR A 12 -15.17 21.10 -7.37
CA THR A 12 -15.64 20.14 -6.37
C THR A 12 -14.69 18.97 -6.35
N THR A 13 -13.89 18.84 -5.29
CA THR A 13 -13.01 17.69 -5.08
C THR A 13 -13.86 16.48 -4.70
N VAL A 14 -13.81 15.40 -5.48
CA VAL A 14 -14.53 14.14 -5.20
C VAL A 14 -13.90 13.38 -4.05
N ILE A 15 -12.56 13.36 -3.98
CA ILE A 15 -11.77 12.74 -2.91
C ILE A 15 -10.51 13.57 -2.69
N THR A 16 -10.15 13.79 -1.43
CA THR A 16 -8.90 14.48 -1.08
C THR A 16 -7.74 13.49 -0.92
N PRO A 17 -6.47 13.95 -1.02
CA PRO A 17 -5.32 13.10 -0.72
C PRO A 17 -5.37 12.46 0.67
N ASP A 18 -5.84 13.19 1.68
CA ASP A 18 -5.97 12.67 3.06
C ASP A 18 -7.04 11.57 3.15
N GLN A 19 -8.18 11.73 2.47
CA GLN A 19 -9.21 10.70 2.40
C GLN A 19 -8.69 9.45 1.70
N LEU A 20 -7.88 9.61 0.66
CA LEU A 20 -7.27 8.50 -0.07
C LEU A 20 -6.25 7.76 0.80
N LEU A 21 -5.39 8.49 1.53
CA LEU A 21 -4.47 7.88 2.49
C LEU A 21 -5.23 7.12 3.58
N LYS A 22 -6.26 7.73 4.17
CA LYS A 22 -7.09 7.10 5.20
C LYS A 22 -7.73 5.80 4.68
N HIS A 23 -8.26 5.83 3.46
CA HIS A 23 -8.79 4.63 2.80
C HIS A 23 -7.72 3.53 2.68
N TRP A 24 -6.52 3.87 2.22
CA TRP A 24 -5.42 2.91 2.12
C TRP A 24 -5.00 2.37 3.48
N GLN A 25 -4.91 3.22 4.51
CA GLN A 25 -4.56 2.78 5.87
C GLN A 25 -5.58 1.79 6.44
N GLY A 26 -6.86 1.93 6.13
CA GLY A 26 -7.86 0.92 6.48
C GLY A 26 -7.63 -0.43 5.79
N HIS A 27 -7.16 -0.43 4.53
CA HIS A 27 -6.74 -1.67 3.85
C HIS A 27 -5.48 -2.24 4.49
N ARG A 28 -4.49 -1.42 4.82
CA ARG A 28 -3.24 -1.86 5.46
C ARG A 28 -3.48 -2.46 6.85
N ALA A 29 -4.36 -1.85 7.66
CA ALA A 29 -4.77 -2.39 8.96
C ALA A 29 -5.40 -3.78 8.81
N LEU A 30 -6.25 -3.98 7.81
CA LEU A 30 -6.84 -5.28 7.52
C LEU A 30 -5.80 -6.30 7.06
N THR A 31 -4.86 -5.93 6.18
CA THR A 31 -3.77 -6.82 5.74
C THR A 31 -2.87 -7.20 6.91
N ARG A 32 -2.59 -6.27 7.82
CA ARG A 32 -1.83 -6.53 9.05
C ARG A 32 -2.49 -7.62 9.89
N ARG A 33 -3.81 -7.52 10.13
CA ARG A 33 -4.57 -8.57 10.85
C ARG A 33 -4.56 -9.90 10.11
N MET A 34 -4.56 -9.88 8.78
CA MET A 34 -4.39 -11.10 7.98
C MET A 34 -3.05 -11.78 8.29
N ILE A 35 -1.94 -11.03 8.34
CA ILE A 35 -0.62 -11.56 8.70
C ILE A 35 -0.64 -12.16 10.12
N GLU A 36 -1.28 -11.47 11.07
CA GLU A 36 -1.36 -11.91 12.48
C GLU A 36 -2.06 -13.27 12.63
N VAL A 37 -3.16 -13.49 11.93
CA VAL A 37 -3.95 -14.73 12.06
C VAL A 37 -3.36 -15.93 11.32
N PHE A 38 -2.44 -15.72 10.38
CA PHE A 38 -1.74 -16.85 9.75
C PHE A 38 -0.92 -17.62 10.79
N PRO A 39 -0.95 -18.97 10.77
CA PRO A 39 0.01 -19.77 11.55
C PRO A 39 1.44 -19.47 11.10
N GLU A 40 2.37 -19.41 12.05
CA GLU A 40 3.79 -19.08 11.80
C GLU A 40 4.42 -19.98 10.73
N ASP A 41 4.19 -21.28 10.86
CA ASP A 41 4.71 -22.32 9.95
C ASP A 41 4.08 -22.30 8.57
N GLN A 42 2.88 -21.74 8.42
CA GLN A 42 2.12 -21.72 7.17
C GLN A 42 2.30 -20.41 6.39
N LEU A 43 2.62 -19.31 7.08
CA LEU A 43 2.74 -17.98 6.48
C LEU A 43 3.76 -17.92 5.34
N PHE A 44 4.88 -18.67 5.48
CA PHE A 44 5.99 -18.66 4.54
C PHE A 44 5.99 -19.84 3.56
N THR A 45 5.13 -20.83 3.76
CA THR A 45 5.21 -22.10 3.02
C THR A 45 3.90 -22.50 2.34
N PHE A 46 2.75 -22.16 2.94
CA PHE A 46 1.46 -22.61 2.44
C PHE A 46 1.02 -21.83 1.20
N SER A 47 0.57 -22.59 0.20
CA SER A 47 -0.02 -22.03 -1.03
C SER A 47 -1.10 -22.96 -1.59
N VAL A 48 -1.96 -22.42 -2.44
CA VAL A 48 -3.01 -23.16 -3.12
C VAL A 48 -2.83 -23.02 -4.63
N GLY A 49 -2.95 -24.11 -5.39
CA GLY A 49 -3.00 -24.07 -6.85
C GLY A 49 -1.74 -23.50 -7.53
N GLY A 50 -0.57 -23.65 -6.92
CA GLY A 50 0.70 -23.15 -7.46
C GLY A 50 0.91 -21.65 -7.30
N MET A 51 0.08 -20.96 -6.52
CA MET A 51 0.27 -19.56 -6.15
C MET A 51 1.43 -19.41 -5.15
N ARG A 52 1.90 -18.18 -4.96
CA ARG A 52 2.98 -17.86 -4.01
C ARG A 52 2.47 -17.89 -2.56
N PRO A 53 3.30 -18.25 -1.56
CA PRO A 53 2.95 -18.12 -0.13
C PRO A 53 2.54 -16.68 0.23
N PHE A 54 1.71 -16.53 1.26
CA PHE A 54 1.18 -15.21 1.62
C PHE A 54 2.28 -14.22 2.04
N SER A 55 3.33 -14.67 2.71
CA SER A 55 4.50 -13.84 3.02
C SER A 55 5.14 -13.22 1.77
N VAL A 56 5.24 -13.97 0.68
CA VAL A 56 5.80 -13.47 -0.59
C VAL A 56 4.90 -12.40 -1.22
N LEU A 57 3.57 -12.56 -1.12
CA LEU A 57 2.61 -11.55 -1.56
C LEU A 57 2.70 -10.28 -0.70
N VAL A 58 2.84 -10.44 0.63
CA VAL A 58 3.04 -9.30 1.55
C VAL A 58 4.35 -8.57 1.24
N MET A 59 5.42 -9.28 0.93
CA MET A 59 6.69 -8.66 0.54
C MET A 59 6.58 -7.86 -0.76
N GLU A 60 5.74 -8.30 -1.70
CA GLU A 60 5.43 -7.51 -2.90
C GLU A 60 4.75 -6.18 -2.54
N PHE A 61 3.77 -6.18 -1.63
CA PHE A 61 3.15 -4.92 -1.15
C PHE A 61 4.19 -4.02 -0.47
N CYS A 62 5.04 -4.59 0.37
CA CYS A 62 6.12 -3.86 1.04
C CYS A 62 7.07 -3.22 0.03
N GLY A 63 7.45 -3.98 -1.00
CA GLY A 63 8.38 -3.53 -2.05
C GLY A 63 7.80 -2.44 -2.96
N MET A 64 6.48 -2.28 -3.02
CA MET A 64 5.83 -1.27 -3.86
C MET A 64 5.35 -0.05 -3.08
N ALA A 65 4.82 -0.23 -1.87
CA ALA A 65 4.08 0.82 -1.16
C ALA A 65 4.91 2.07 -0.89
N PHE A 66 5.91 1.99 -0.01
CA PHE A 66 6.73 3.13 0.32
C PHE A 66 7.64 3.59 -0.84
N PRO A 67 8.31 2.70 -1.59
CA PRO A 67 9.08 3.09 -2.77
C PRO A 67 8.31 3.94 -3.77
N SER A 68 7.04 3.65 -4.00
CA SER A 68 6.22 4.44 -4.94
C SER A 68 5.85 5.81 -4.39
N VAL A 69 5.49 5.92 -3.11
CA VAL A 69 5.22 7.22 -2.49
C VAL A 69 6.48 8.08 -2.48
N TYR A 70 7.63 7.48 -2.14
CA TYR A 70 8.93 8.15 -2.19
C TYR A 70 9.24 8.64 -3.61
N GLY A 71 9.08 7.79 -4.62
CA GLY A 71 9.32 8.14 -6.02
C GLY A 71 8.42 9.26 -6.53
N VAL A 72 7.13 9.27 -6.14
CA VAL A 72 6.21 10.36 -6.51
C VAL A 72 6.61 11.69 -5.88
N VAL A 73 7.18 11.68 -4.67
CA VAL A 73 7.63 12.89 -3.97
C VAL A 73 8.95 13.42 -4.54
N THR A 74 9.91 12.53 -4.85
CA THR A 74 11.30 12.90 -5.12
C THR A 74 11.73 12.77 -6.58
N ASP A 75 10.95 12.04 -7.38
CA ASP A 75 11.31 11.58 -8.73
C ASP A 75 12.51 10.58 -8.74
N GLU A 76 12.87 10.03 -7.57
CA GLU A 76 13.88 9.00 -7.40
C GLU A 76 13.23 7.65 -7.08
N TRP A 77 13.51 6.62 -7.87
CA TRP A 77 12.87 5.30 -7.76
C TRP A 77 13.84 4.28 -7.17
N LEU A 78 13.84 4.21 -5.83
CA LEU A 78 14.74 3.36 -5.04
C LEU A 78 14.01 2.14 -4.49
N GLY A 79 14.73 1.02 -4.33
CA GLY A 79 14.20 -0.16 -3.69
C GLY A 79 14.04 -0.01 -2.18
N ILE A 80 13.21 -0.87 -1.60
CA ILE A 80 12.95 -0.88 -0.15
C ILE A 80 14.22 -1.12 0.67
N ASP A 81 15.16 -1.90 0.16
CA ASP A 81 16.46 -2.20 0.77
C ASP A 81 17.32 -0.95 0.95
N VAL A 82 17.27 -0.04 -0.03
CA VAL A 82 17.96 1.25 0.05
C VAL A 82 17.22 2.21 0.99
N LEU A 83 15.89 2.30 0.86
CA LEU A 83 15.07 3.24 1.61
C LEU A 83 14.98 2.93 3.10
N LEU A 84 15.10 1.67 3.49
CA LEU A 84 15.00 1.23 4.89
C LEU A 84 16.33 0.74 5.49
N LYS A 85 17.48 0.97 4.82
CA LYS A 85 18.80 0.50 5.28
C LYS A 85 19.12 0.87 6.73
N ASP A 86 18.66 2.04 7.19
CA ASP A 86 18.92 2.57 8.53
C ASP A 86 17.69 2.48 9.46
N ALA A 87 16.63 1.79 9.03
CA ALA A 87 15.38 1.72 9.79
C ALA A 87 15.36 0.63 10.89
N GLY A 88 16.43 -0.15 11.02
CA GLY A 88 16.54 -1.21 12.04
C GLY A 88 15.56 -2.37 11.84
N VAL A 89 15.07 -2.59 10.61
CA VAL A 89 14.17 -3.69 10.26
C VAL A 89 14.75 -4.56 9.17
N SER A 90 14.39 -5.85 9.18
CA SER A 90 14.75 -6.76 8.09
C SER A 90 13.88 -6.49 6.87
N VAL A 91 14.49 -6.31 5.70
CA VAL A 91 13.80 -6.25 4.40
C VAL A 91 13.69 -7.63 3.73
N ALA A 92 14.17 -8.69 4.42
CA ALA A 92 14.01 -10.08 4.05
C ALA A 92 13.55 -10.89 5.27
N PRO A 93 12.32 -10.65 5.80
CA PRO A 93 11.83 -11.27 7.01
C PRO A 93 11.68 -12.79 6.84
N THR A 94 12.05 -13.53 7.86
CA THR A 94 11.96 -14.99 7.93
C THR A 94 10.99 -15.46 9.02
N THR A 95 10.51 -14.53 9.84
CA THR A 95 9.51 -14.76 10.89
C THR A 95 8.32 -13.82 10.73
N LYS A 96 7.18 -14.22 11.28
CA LYS A 96 5.97 -13.36 11.28
C LYS A 96 6.23 -12.05 12.05
N ALA A 97 6.98 -12.12 13.13
CA ALA A 97 7.32 -10.93 13.91
C ALA A 97 8.14 -9.92 13.10
N GLU A 98 9.14 -10.38 12.35
CA GLU A 98 9.92 -9.52 11.45
C GLU A 98 9.06 -8.95 10.30
N LEU A 99 8.16 -9.76 9.73
CA LEU A 99 7.25 -9.31 8.67
C LEU A 99 6.26 -8.25 9.17
N LEU A 100 5.71 -8.42 10.37
CA LEU A 100 4.86 -7.42 11.01
C LEU A 100 5.62 -6.13 11.33
N GLN A 101 6.85 -6.24 11.83
CA GLN A 101 7.70 -5.08 12.09
C GLN A 101 7.99 -4.29 10.80
N LEU A 102 8.35 -4.97 9.72
CA LEU A 102 8.55 -4.35 8.42
C LEU A 102 7.26 -3.66 7.92
N TRP A 103 6.11 -4.35 8.04
CA TRP A 103 4.81 -3.81 7.67
C TRP A 103 4.47 -2.53 8.40
N ASP A 104 4.69 -2.50 9.72
CA ASP A 104 4.42 -1.35 10.58
C ASP A 104 5.32 -0.17 10.24
N VAL A 105 6.63 -0.38 10.04
CA VAL A 105 7.57 0.66 9.62
C VAL A 105 7.17 1.26 8.26
N ILE A 106 6.77 0.43 7.29
CA ILE A 106 6.30 0.94 6.00
C ILE A 106 5.01 1.75 6.17
N THR A 107 4.09 1.33 7.01
CA THR A 107 2.85 2.06 7.31
C THR A 107 3.15 3.44 7.90
N GLU A 108 4.11 3.53 8.83
CA GLU A 108 4.58 4.82 9.38
C GLU A 108 5.24 5.68 8.30
N LYS A 109 6.06 5.10 7.42
CA LYS A 109 6.66 5.82 6.30
C LYS A 109 5.64 6.37 5.32
N LEU A 110 4.55 5.65 5.06
CA LEU A 110 3.45 6.17 4.25
C LEU A 110 2.79 7.38 4.92
N ASN A 111 2.53 7.33 6.23
CA ASN A 111 1.97 8.45 6.99
C ASN A 111 2.91 9.68 6.99
N GLU A 112 4.22 9.45 7.04
CA GLU A 112 5.23 10.51 7.02
C GLU A 112 5.35 11.16 5.62
N TRP A 113 5.29 10.37 4.56
CA TRP A 113 5.66 10.81 3.21
C TRP A 113 4.48 11.20 2.33
N TRP A 114 3.32 10.59 2.52
CA TRP A 114 2.13 10.92 1.74
C TRP A 114 1.75 12.41 1.77
N PRO A 115 1.77 13.10 2.95
CA PRO A 115 1.45 14.53 2.99
C PRO A 115 2.46 15.43 2.25
N LYS A 116 3.62 14.89 1.86
CA LYS A 116 4.63 15.60 1.08
C LYS A 116 4.34 15.59 -0.43
N ILE A 117 3.36 14.81 -0.90
CA ILE A 117 2.96 14.77 -2.31
C ILE A 117 2.19 16.06 -2.62
N PRO A 118 2.70 16.94 -3.51
CA PRO A 118 1.94 18.10 -3.98
C PRO A 118 0.67 17.63 -4.71
N VAL A 119 -0.45 18.35 -4.55
CA VAL A 119 -1.74 17.95 -5.15
C VAL A 119 -1.63 17.79 -6.68
N GLU A 120 -0.89 18.66 -7.34
CA GLU A 120 -0.62 18.62 -8.78
C GLU A 120 0.21 17.39 -9.18
N ALA A 121 1.04 16.86 -8.29
CA ALA A 121 1.87 15.68 -8.57
C ALA A 121 1.04 14.41 -8.79
N PHE A 122 -0.18 14.32 -8.25
CA PHE A 122 -1.07 13.19 -8.51
C PHE A 122 -1.44 13.05 -10.00
N GLN A 123 -1.44 14.14 -10.76
CA GLN A 123 -1.78 14.15 -12.19
C GLN A 123 -0.53 14.21 -13.10
N LYS A 124 0.69 14.26 -12.53
CA LYS A 124 1.93 14.28 -13.29
C LYS A 124 2.13 12.94 -14.01
N GLU A 125 2.52 12.99 -15.29
CA GLU A 125 3.02 11.80 -15.99
C GLU A 125 4.42 11.46 -15.48
N ILE A 126 4.62 10.20 -15.17
CA ILE A 126 5.87 9.66 -14.61
C ILE A 126 6.24 8.34 -15.29
N THR A 127 7.49 7.93 -15.12
CA THR A 127 7.95 6.58 -15.46
C THR A 127 8.45 5.90 -14.19
N ALA A 128 7.52 5.26 -13.48
CA ALA A 128 7.84 4.61 -12.21
C ALA A 128 8.84 3.46 -12.43
N PHE A 129 9.90 3.40 -11.62
CA PHE A 129 10.97 2.39 -11.66
C PHE A 129 11.63 2.24 -13.04
N GLY A 130 11.56 3.28 -13.89
CA GLY A 130 12.09 3.26 -15.25
C GLY A 130 11.33 2.32 -16.22
N GLN A 131 10.14 1.85 -15.87
CA GLN A 131 9.39 0.83 -16.63
C GLN A 131 7.91 1.14 -16.80
N TYR A 132 7.26 1.76 -15.81
CA TYR A 132 5.81 1.90 -15.78
C TYR A 132 5.43 3.35 -16.04
N GLU A 133 4.98 3.62 -17.26
CA GLU A 133 4.52 4.95 -17.68
C GLU A 133 3.06 5.19 -17.28
N GLY A 134 2.76 6.39 -16.81
CA GLY A 134 1.40 6.83 -16.53
C GLY A 134 1.35 7.94 -15.49
N LYS A 135 0.13 8.34 -15.15
CA LYS A 135 -0.06 9.34 -14.09
C LYS A 135 0.26 8.77 -12.73
N SER A 136 0.87 9.57 -11.86
CA SER A 136 1.19 9.18 -10.49
C SER A 136 0.00 8.56 -9.76
N ILE A 137 -1.21 9.14 -9.91
CA ILE A 137 -2.41 8.59 -9.27
C ILE A 137 -2.74 7.19 -9.77
N SER A 138 -2.51 6.88 -11.05
CA SER A 138 -2.75 5.54 -11.61
C SER A 138 -1.78 4.52 -11.04
N ILE A 139 -0.52 4.90 -10.85
CA ILE A 139 0.49 4.05 -10.20
C ILE A 139 0.11 3.79 -8.74
N LEU A 140 -0.32 4.81 -8.00
CA LEU A 140 -0.78 4.66 -6.61
C LEU A 140 -2.02 3.76 -6.50
N PHE A 141 -2.99 3.91 -7.40
CA PHE A 141 -4.16 3.01 -7.44
C PHE A 141 -3.76 1.57 -7.75
N TYR A 142 -2.83 1.35 -8.68
CA TYR A 142 -2.32 0.00 -8.95
C TYR A 142 -1.78 -0.67 -7.68
N ILE A 143 -1.09 0.07 -6.81
CA ILE A 143 -0.55 -0.48 -5.55
C ILE A 143 -1.66 -0.85 -4.58
N PHE A 144 -2.71 -0.02 -4.47
CA PHE A 144 -3.87 -0.35 -3.65
C PHE A 144 -4.59 -1.59 -4.16
N ASP A 145 -4.82 -1.64 -5.47
CA ASP A 145 -5.51 -2.76 -6.13
C ASP A 145 -4.70 -4.05 -6.00
N ASN A 146 -3.37 -3.98 -6.12
CA ASN A 146 -2.48 -5.11 -5.93
C ASN A 146 -2.57 -5.66 -4.50
N GLU A 147 -2.54 -4.78 -3.48
CA GLU A 147 -2.71 -5.20 -2.08
C GLU A 147 -4.08 -5.86 -1.87
N ILE A 148 -5.16 -5.27 -2.38
CA ILE A 148 -6.53 -5.81 -2.26
C ILE A 148 -6.65 -7.16 -2.97
N HIS A 149 -6.11 -7.27 -4.19
CA HIS A 149 -6.14 -8.49 -5.00
C HIS A 149 -5.45 -9.65 -4.30
N HIS A 150 -4.21 -9.47 -3.90
CA HIS A 150 -3.43 -10.54 -3.27
C HIS A 150 -3.85 -10.81 -1.82
N ARG A 151 -4.34 -9.82 -1.08
CA ARG A 151 -5.00 -10.06 0.21
C ARG A 151 -6.19 -10.99 0.04
N GLY A 152 -6.98 -10.84 -1.04
CA GLY A 152 -8.05 -11.78 -1.38
C GLY A 152 -7.57 -13.22 -1.51
N GLN A 153 -6.39 -13.46 -2.08
CA GLN A 153 -5.77 -14.79 -2.12
C GLN A 153 -5.44 -15.29 -0.70
N GLY A 154 -4.92 -14.43 0.17
CA GLY A 154 -4.68 -14.76 1.58
C GLY A 154 -5.95 -15.21 2.33
N TYR A 155 -7.11 -14.62 2.00
CA TYR A 155 -8.40 -15.06 2.54
C TYR A 155 -8.74 -16.50 2.14
N VAL A 156 -8.47 -16.87 0.90
CA VAL A 156 -8.64 -18.24 0.40
C VAL A 156 -7.70 -19.19 1.15
N TYR A 157 -6.45 -18.80 1.36
CA TYR A 157 -5.47 -19.63 2.08
C TYR A 157 -5.90 -19.90 3.53
N LEU A 158 -6.33 -18.86 4.27
CA LEU A 158 -6.80 -19.04 5.65
C LEU A 158 -7.98 -20.00 5.70
N ARG A 159 -8.98 -19.86 4.80
CA ARG A 159 -10.10 -20.78 4.73
C ARG A 159 -9.69 -22.21 4.37
N ALA A 160 -8.72 -22.36 3.48
CA ALA A 160 -8.17 -23.68 3.16
C ALA A 160 -7.44 -24.33 4.35
N LEU A 161 -6.89 -23.50 5.25
CA LEU A 161 -6.32 -23.95 6.53
C LEU A 161 -7.36 -24.15 7.65
N GLY A 162 -8.65 -23.93 7.37
CA GLY A 162 -9.72 -24.01 8.37
C GLY A 162 -9.79 -22.83 9.32
N ILE A 163 -9.16 -21.70 8.97
CA ILE A 163 -9.08 -20.49 9.79
C ILE A 163 -10.04 -19.45 9.23
N GLU A 164 -10.91 -18.88 10.08
CA GLU A 164 -11.77 -17.75 9.72
C GLU A 164 -10.91 -16.49 9.58
N PRO A 165 -10.86 -15.86 8.37
CA PRO A 165 -10.11 -14.63 8.21
C PRO A 165 -10.86 -13.44 8.83
N PRO A 166 -10.16 -12.33 9.14
CA PRO A 166 -10.79 -11.08 9.59
C PRO A 166 -11.88 -10.62 8.62
N ALA A 167 -12.97 -10.05 9.13
CA ALA A 167 -14.06 -9.55 8.30
C ALA A 167 -13.54 -8.43 7.37
N PHE A 168 -13.74 -8.54 6.06
CA PHE A 168 -13.12 -7.64 5.08
C PHE A 168 -13.63 -6.19 5.17
N TRP A 169 -14.83 -5.97 5.74
CA TRP A 169 -15.44 -4.66 5.95
C TRP A 169 -14.96 -3.98 7.24
N ASP A 170 -14.38 -4.72 8.18
CA ASP A 170 -13.84 -4.22 9.42
C ASP A 170 -12.42 -3.69 9.18
N ARG A 171 -12.31 -2.42 8.79
CA ARG A 171 -11.07 -1.76 8.41
C ARG A 171 -10.64 -0.63 9.36
N ASP A 172 -11.15 -0.63 10.62
CA ASP A 172 -10.89 0.42 11.61
C ASP A 172 -11.11 1.85 11.06
N GLN A 173 -12.02 1.97 10.12
CA GLN A 173 -12.38 3.26 9.57
C GLN A 173 -13.38 3.93 10.49
N ASN A 174 -12.90 4.76 11.41
CA ASN A 174 -13.73 5.87 11.90
C ASN A 174 -13.84 6.89 10.74
N LEU A 175 -14.70 6.60 9.78
CA LEU A 175 -15.10 7.51 8.71
C LEU A 175 -15.94 8.65 9.28
#